data_fc7e290aa52e4367044637ff3bcc7717
#
_entry.id   fc7e290aa52e4367044637ff3bcc7717
#
_cell.length_a   1.000
_cell.length_b   1.000
_cell.length_c   1.000
_cell.angle_alpha   90.00
_cell.angle_beta   90.00
_cell.angle_gamma   90.00
#
_symmetry.space_group_name_H-M   'P 1'
#
loop_
_entity.id
_entity.type
_entity.pdbx_description
1 polymer ?
#
loop_
_entity_poly.entity_id
_entity_poly.type
_entity_poly.pdbx_seq_one_letter_code
_entity_poly.pdbx_strand_id
1 'polypeptide(L)'
;MSTRPSVMVVDDEKELANLYGLFLERSGFNSVSFTDPLSALDHYSQNHDKYSVVIMDWKMPNLDGIQFAKKIREYNTTVKILLITAYSTDKSFKEEVYREARISDVIEKPFKFKDVGPRITELCVSKVQ
;
A
#
# COMPACT_ATOMS: atom_id res chain seq x y z
N MET A 1 5.91 -24.75 -5.66
CA MET A 1 4.83 -23.77 -5.62
C MET A 1 5.28 -22.51 -4.90
N SER A 2 5.02 -21.39 -5.49
CA SER A 2 5.46 -20.12 -4.89
C SER A 2 4.63 -19.77 -3.69
N THR A 3 5.31 -19.36 -2.62
CA THR A 3 4.63 -18.89 -1.43
C THR A 3 4.94 -17.42 -1.18
N ARG A 4 5.53 -16.74 -2.17
CA ARG A 4 5.88 -15.33 -2.02
C ARG A 4 4.61 -14.49 -2.01
N PRO A 5 4.41 -13.67 -0.99
CA PRO A 5 3.25 -12.77 -0.98
C PRO A 5 3.35 -11.76 -2.11
N SER A 6 2.20 -11.35 -2.61
CA SER A 6 2.13 -10.35 -3.66
C SER A 6 1.74 -9.00 -3.07
N VAL A 7 2.44 -7.96 -3.49
CA VAL A 7 2.24 -6.60 -3.02
C VAL A 7 1.90 -5.71 -4.21
N MET A 8 0.84 -4.93 -4.08
CA MET A 8 0.50 -3.93 -5.07
C MET A 8 1.09 -2.60 -4.63
N VAL A 9 1.75 -1.90 -5.56
CA VAL A 9 2.33 -0.58 -5.30
C VAL A 9 1.62 0.44 -6.17
N VAL A 10 1.16 1.53 -5.55
CA VAL A 10 0.51 2.61 -6.29
C VAL A 10 1.22 3.91 -5.96
N ASP A 11 1.90 4.49 -6.92
CA ASP A 11 2.63 5.75 -6.75
C ASP A 11 2.71 6.42 -8.12
N ASP A 12 2.23 7.65 -8.20
CA ASP A 12 2.17 8.36 -9.47
C ASP A 12 3.54 8.73 -10.01
N GLU A 13 4.60 8.62 -9.21
CA GLU A 13 5.96 8.84 -9.67
C GLU A 13 6.57 7.51 -10.10
N LYS A 14 6.79 7.37 -11.39
CA LYS A 14 7.23 6.11 -11.97
C LYS A 14 8.53 5.62 -11.36
N GLU A 15 9.47 6.52 -11.11
CA GLU A 15 10.75 6.11 -10.55
C GLU A 15 10.61 5.55 -9.16
N LEU A 16 9.74 6.15 -8.33
CA LEU A 16 9.50 5.64 -7.00
C LEU A 16 8.78 4.28 -7.06
N ALA A 17 7.79 4.16 -7.94
CA ALA A 17 7.10 2.89 -8.09
C ALA A 17 8.07 1.78 -8.46
N ASN A 18 9.02 2.07 -9.36
CA ASN A 18 10.04 1.10 -9.74
C ASN A 18 10.97 0.74 -8.59
N LEU A 19 11.33 1.73 -7.77
CA LEU A 19 12.21 1.48 -6.62
C LEU A 19 11.52 0.60 -5.58
N TYR A 20 10.25 0.86 -5.30
CA TYR A 20 9.50 -0.03 -4.40
C TYR A 20 9.53 -1.45 -4.92
N GLY A 21 9.26 -1.63 -6.22
CA GLY A 21 9.26 -2.95 -6.80
C GLY A 21 10.59 -3.66 -6.63
N LEU A 22 11.68 -2.94 -6.89
CA LEU A 22 13.01 -3.52 -6.78
C LEU A 22 13.31 -3.99 -5.36
N PHE A 23 13.04 -3.15 -4.36
CA PHE A 23 13.32 -3.51 -2.99
C PHE A 23 12.40 -4.61 -2.47
N LEU A 24 11.16 -4.62 -2.92
CA LEU A 24 10.23 -5.67 -2.54
C LEU A 24 10.65 -7.02 -3.10
N GLU A 25 11.07 -7.05 -4.38
CA GLU A 25 11.54 -8.29 -4.97
C GLU A 25 12.76 -8.83 -4.23
N ARG A 26 13.67 -7.94 -3.86
CA ARG A 26 14.85 -8.34 -3.09
C ARG A 26 14.49 -8.85 -1.70
N SER A 27 13.38 -8.40 -1.16
CA SER A 27 12.94 -8.82 0.17
C SER A 27 12.09 -10.08 0.14
N GLY A 28 11.85 -10.65 -1.04
CA GLY A 28 11.14 -11.92 -1.14
C GLY A 28 9.67 -11.78 -1.48
N PHE A 29 9.24 -10.63 -1.98
CA PHE A 29 7.85 -10.43 -2.37
C PHE A 29 7.73 -10.33 -3.88
N ASN A 30 6.56 -10.74 -4.40
CA ASN A 30 6.20 -10.37 -5.76
C ASN A 30 5.58 -9.00 -5.71
N SER A 31 5.85 -8.15 -6.71
CA SER A 31 5.27 -6.82 -6.71
C SER A 31 4.71 -6.48 -8.07
N VAL A 32 3.61 -5.73 -8.06
CA VAL A 32 2.99 -5.19 -9.27
C VAL A 32 2.78 -3.71 -8.99
N SER A 33 3.30 -2.86 -9.87
CA SER A 33 3.29 -1.42 -9.66
C SER A 33 2.36 -0.72 -10.64
N PHE A 34 1.70 0.31 -10.15
CA PHE A 34 0.82 1.16 -10.94
C PHE A 34 1.18 2.61 -10.68
N THR A 35 1.18 3.42 -11.73
CA THR A 35 1.40 4.85 -11.58
C THR A 35 0.10 5.65 -11.70
N ASP A 36 -0.97 5.02 -12.12
CA ASP A 36 -2.29 5.65 -12.22
C ASP A 36 -3.22 4.98 -11.21
N PRO A 37 -3.70 5.71 -10.18
CA PRO A 37 -4.56 5.09 -9.18
C PRO A 37 -5.88 4.57 -9.74
N LEU A 38 -6.39 5.17 -10.80
CA LEU A 38 -7.64 4.68 -11.39
C LEU A 38 -7.42 3.33 -12.08
N SER A 39 -6.29 3.18 -12.79
CA SER A 39 -5.95 1.89 -13.40
C SER A 39 -5.70 0.84 -12.33
N ALA A 40 -5.04 1.24 -11.25
CA ALA A 40 -4.77 0.33 -10.14
C ALA A 40 -6.07 -0.16 -9.51
N LEU A 41 -7.02 0.73 -9.33
CA LEU A 41 -8.29 0.37 -8.73
C LEU A 41 -9.07 -0.58 -9.63
N ASP A 42 -9.07 -0.33 -10.93
CA ASP A 42 -9.73 -1.21 -11.88
C ASP A 42 -9.13 -2.62 -11.83
N HIS A 43 -7.80 -2.68 -11.82
CA HIS A 43 -7.11 -3.97 -11.70
C HIS A 43 -7.47 -4.65 -10.37
N TYR A 44 -7.48 -3.88 -9.28
CA TYR A 44 -7.76 -4.44 -7.97
C TYR A 44 -9.17 -5.02 -7.89
N SER A 45 -10.14 -4.36 -8.50
CA SER A 45 -11.52 -4.83 -8.45
C SER A 45 -11.67 -6.23 -9.05
N GLN A 46 -10.78 -6.58 -9.97
CA GLN A 46 -10.81 -7.88 -10.64
C GLN A 46 -9.81 -8.87 -10.04
N ASN A 47 -8.99 -8.44 -9.11
CA ASN A 47 -7.93 -9.28 -8.54
C ASN A 47 -7.80 -9.07 -7.03
N HIS A 48 -8.90 -8.78 -6.36
CA HIS A 48 -8.85 -8.34 -4.96
C HIS A 48 -8.35 -9.40 -3.98
N ASP A 49 -8.33 -10.66 -4.39
CA ASP A 49 -7.83 -11.73 -3.52
C ASP A 49 -6.35 -12.04 -3.77
N LYS A 50 -5.75 -11.36 -4.73
CA LYS A 50 -4.39 -11.69 -5.15
C LYS A 50 -3.33 -11.10 -4.24
N TYR A 51 -3.60 -9.97 -3.61
CA TYR A 51 -2.60 -9.19 -2.91
C TYR A 51 -2.72 -9.32 -1.40
N SER A 52 -1.57 -9.49 -0.73
CA SER A 52 -1.52 -9.50 0.73
C SER A 52 -1.42 -8.09 1.29
N VAL A 53 -0.77 -7.19 0.56
CA VAL A 53 -0.54 -5.83 1.00
C VAL A 53 -0.67 -4.89 -0.19
N VAL A 54 -1.22 -3.71 0.06
CA VAL A 54 -1.23 -2.62 -0.91
C VAL A 54 -0.45 -1.46 -0.30
N ILE A 55 0.56 -0.98 -1.02
CA ILE A 55 1.32 0.20 -0.65
C ILE A 55 0.85 1.35 -1.54
N MET A 56 0.55 2.48 -0.95
CA MET A 56 0.12 3.62 -1.75
C MET A 56 0.63 4.91 -1.16
N ASP A 57 0.90 5.89 -2.03
CA ASP A 57 1.21 7.23 -1.61
C ASP A 57 -0.10 7.95 -1.33
N TRP A 58 -0.09 8.90 -0.39
CA TRP A 58 -1.30 9.64 -0.09
C TRP A 58 -1.64 10.62 -1.20
N LYS A 59 -0.66 11.46 -1.57
CA LYS A 59 -0.91 12.53 -2.56
C LYS A 59 -0.71 11.99 -3.97
N MET A 60 -1.80 11.74 -4.67
CA MET A 60 -1.79 11.30 -6.05
C MET A 60 -2.88 12.06 -6.80
N PRO A 61 -2.69 12.32 -8.11
CA PRO A 61 -3.74 12.98 -8.89
C PRO A 61 -4.95 12.07 -9.05
N ASN A 62 -6.11 12.67 -9.21
CA ASN A 62 -7.38 12.02 -9.50
C ASN A 62 -7.97 11.29 -8.30
N LEU A 63 -7.17 10.53 -7.56
CA LEU A 63 -7.68 9.72 -6.44
C LEU A 63 -6.56 9.61 -5.43
N ASP A 64 -6.69 10.23 -4.27
CA ASP A 64 -5.63 10.16 -3.27
C ASP A 64 -5.64 8.82 -2.55
N GLY A 65 -4.60 8.59 -1.73
CA GLY A 65 -4.41 7.30 -1.08
C GLY A 65 -5.53 6.91 -0.14
N ILE A 66 -6.11 7.89 0.54
CA ILE A 66 -7.21 7.59 1.46
C ILE A 66 -8.47 7.21 0.70
N GLN A 67 -8.76 7.94 -0.37
CA GLN A 67 -9.89 7.60 -1.23
C GLN A 67 -9.69 6.22 -1.85
N PHE A 68 -8.47 5.93 -2.29
CA PHE A 68 -8.14 4.62 -2.84
C PHE A 68 -8.35 3.52 -1.80
N ALA A 69 -7.88 3.74 -0.57
CA ALA A 69 -8.03 2.76 0.50
C ALA A 69 -9.49 2.47 0.80
N LYS A 70 -10.31 3.52 0.83
CA LYS A 70 -11.75 3.34 1.08
C LYS A 70 -12.39 2.47 -0.02
N LYS A 71 -11.97 2.69 -1.26
CA LYS A 71 -12.48 1.90 -2.38
C LYS A 71 -12.01 0.44 -2.29
N ILE A 72 -10.76 0.23 -1.89
CA ILE A 72 -10.25 -1.13 -1.70
C ILE A 72 -11.10 -1.88 -0.67
N ARG A 73 -11.52 -1.18 0.39
CA ARG A 73 -12.29 -1.80 1.44
C ARG A 73 -13.67 -2.28 0.97
N GLU A 74 -14.14 -1.76 -0.14
CA GLU A 74 -15.38 -2.25 -0.73
C GLU A 74 -15.20 -3.65 -1.31
N TYR A 75 -13.98 -4.03 -1.67
CA TYR A 75 -13.68 -5.33 -2.26
C TYR A 75 -13.04 -6.30 -1.28
N ASN A 76 -12.29 -5.78 -0.31
CA ASN A 76 -11.51 -6.63 0.58
C ASN A 76 -11.31 -5.92 1.91
N THR A 77 -11.83 -6.51 2.98
CA THR A 77 -11.75 -5.89 4.31
C THR A 77 -10.53 -6.34 5.11
N THR A 78 -9.77 -7.33 4.61
CA THR A 78 -8.67 -7.91 5.37
C THR A 78 -7.29 -7.62 4.79
N VAL A 79 -7.20 -7.14 3.55
CA VAL A 79 -5.90 -6.83 2.95
C VAL A 79 -5.22 -5.75 3.79
N LYS A 80 -3.90 -5.87 3.94
CA LYS A 80 -3.14 -4.86 4.68
C LYS A 80 -2.86 -3.68 3.77
N ILE A 81 -3.01 -2.48 4.31
CA ILE A 81 -2.79 -1.25 3.56
C ILE A 81 -1.71 -0.44 4.26
N LEU A 82 -0.63 -0.15 3.52
CA LEU A 82 0.47 0.66 4.00
C LEU A 82 0.45 1.99 3.27
N LEU A 83 0.24 3.06 4.00
CA LEU A 83 0.16 4.41 3.43
C LEU A 83 1.48 5.13 3.61
N ILE A 84 1.97 5.75 2.55
CA ILE A 84 3.21 6.52 2.57
C ILE A 84 2.84 7.99 2.49
N THR A 85 3.34 8.80 3.43
CA THR A 85 2.93 10.20 3.45
C THR A 85 3.95 11.07 4.17
N ALA A 86 3.99 12.36 3.79
CA ALA A 86 4.75 13.36 4.49
C ALA A 86 3.93 14.03 5.60
N TYR A 87 2.68 13.63 5.78
CA TYR A 87 1.73 14.37 6.63
C TYR A 87 1.20 13.57 7.80
N SER A 88 1.89 12.51 8.21
CA SER A 88 1.36 11.60 9.23
C SER A 88 1.38 12.17 10.64
N THR A 89 1.99 13.34 10.84
CA THR A 89 2.04 13.96 12.16
C THR A 89 0.72 14.63 12.56
N ASP A 90 -0.16 14.88 11.61
CA ASP A 90 -1.45 15.47 11.89
C ASP A 90 -2.34 14.47 12.62
N LYS A 91 -2.78 14.84 13.82
CA LYS A 91 -3.57 13.95 14.64
C LYS A 91 -4.93 13.63 14.02
N SER A 92 -5.57 14.65 13.43
CA SER A 92 -6.85 14.45 12.76
C SER A 92 -6.71 13.48 11.59
N PHE A 93 -5.62 13.60 10.87
CA PHE A 93 -5.33 12.71 9.77
C PHE A 93 -5.27 11.26 10.24
N LYS A 94 -4.54 11.00 11.33
CA LYS A 94 -4.40 9.64 11.82
C LYS A 94 -5.74 9.03 12.23
N GLU A 95 -6.54 9.81 12.92
CA GLU A 95 -7.83 9.31 13.37
C GLU A 95 -8.73 8.96 12.20
N GLU A 96 -8.79 9.85 11.22
CA GLU A 96 -9.62 9.61 10.05
C GLU A 96 -9.14 8.40 9.26
N VAL A 97 -7.82 8.34 9.04
CA VAL A 97 -7.23 7.26 8.26
C VAL A 97 -7.53 5.89 8.88
N TYR A 98 -7.27 5.77 10.17
CA TYR A 98 -7.45 4.48 10.83
C TYR A 98 -8.92 4.11 10.97
N ARG A 99 -9.79 5.08 11.11
CA ARG A 99 -11.19 4.81 11.34
C ARG A 99 -11.94 4.46 10.06
N GLU A 100 -11.75 5.26 9.02
CA GLU A 100 -12.57 5.12 7.82
C GLU A 100 -12.01 4.12 6.81
N ALA A 101 -10.70 4.17 6.60
CA ALA A 101 -10.08 3.32 5.59
C ALA A 101 -9.42 2.08 6.17
N ARG A 102 -9.33 2.01 7.48
CA ARG A 102 -8.70 0.88 8.17
C ARG A 102 -7.30 0.65 7.63
N ILE A 103 -6.51 1.72 7.65
CA ILE A 103 -5.12 1.67 7.23
C ILE A 103 -4.35 0.83 8.25
N SER A 104 -3.51 -0.09 7.75
CA SER A 104 -2.78 -1.00 8.62
C SER A 104 -1.54 -0.36 9.21
N ASP A 105 -0.85 0.47 8.44
CA ASP A 105 0.37 1.12 8.91
C ASP A 105 0.65 2.33 8.05
N VAL A 106 1.45 3.24 8.56
CA VAL A 106 1.82 4.48 7.87
C VAL A 106 3.33 4.63 7.95
N ILE A 107 3.97 4.92 6.83
CA ILE A 107 5.38 5.28 6.79
C ILE A 107 5.48 6.75 6.44
N GLU A 108 6.20 7.48 7.26
CA GLU A 108 6.38 8.92 7.09
C GLU A 108 7.61 9.21 6.24
N LYS A 109 7.47 10.09 5.26
CA LYS A 109 8.60 10.55 4.47
C LYS A 109 9.42 11.56 5.26
N PRO A 110 10.74 11.60 5.11
CA PRO A 110 11.57 10.71 4.29
C PRO A 110 11.81 9.37 4.98
N PHE A 111 11.97 8.32 4.18
CA PHE A 111 12.23 6.99 4.69
C PHE A 111 13.28 6.31 3.80
N LYS A 112 13.80 5.18 4.26
CA LYS A 112 14.76 4.39 3.48
C LYS A 112 14.04 3.21 2.87
N PHE A 113 14.24 3.00 1.57
CA PHE A 113 13.57 1.90 0.88
C PHE A 113 13.87 0.55 1.51
N LYS A 114 15.08 0.40 2.08
CA LYS A 114 15.44 -0.87 2.72
C LYS A 114 14.57 -1.18 3.92
N ASP A 115 13.86 -0.20 4.47
CA ASP A 115 13.00 -0.41 5.62
C ASP A 115 11.60 -0.84 5.23
N VAL A 116 11.25 -0.75 3.94
CA VAL A 116 9.90 -1.09 3.49
C VAL A 116 9.66 -2.58 3.58
N GLY A 117 10.62 -3.40 3.12
CA GLY A 117 10.47 -4.85 3.16
C GLY A 117 10.15 -5.39 4.55
N PRO A 118 10.94 -5.00 5.58
CA PRO A 118 10.63 -5.46 6.94
C PRO A 118 9.25 -5.05 7.42
N ARG A 119 8.79 -3.84 7.07
CA ARG A 119 7.44 -3.40 7.45
C ARG A 119 6.38 -4.28 6.79
N ILE A 120 6.59 -4.62 5.52
CA ILE A 120 5.66 -5.49 4.81
C ILE A 120 5.66 -6.88 5.44
N THR A 121 6.84 -7.39 5.80
CA THR A 121 6.94 -8.68 6.45
C THR A 121 6.13 -8.70 7.75
N GLU A 122 6.26 -7.65 8.55
CA GLU A 122 5.49 -7.55 9.79
C GLU A 122 3.99 -7.57 9.52
N LEU A 123 3.56 -6.83 8.50
CA LEU A 123 2.14 -6.79 8.16
C LEU A 123 1.63 -8.15 7.72
N CYS A 124 2.42 -8.88 6.95
CA CYS A 124 2.00 -10.18 6.44
C CYS A 124 1.86 -11.23 7.53
N VAL A 125 2.67 -11.15 8.60
CA VAL A 125 2.59 -12.13 9.67
C VAL A 125 1.66 -11.72 10.80
N SER A 126 1.17 -10.48 10.78
CA SER A 126 0.27 -10.00 11.82
C SER A 126 -1.09 -10.67 11.67
N LYS A 127 -1.57 -11.26 12.77
CA LYS A 127 -2.88 -11.90 12.79
C LYS A 127 -3.90 -11.08 13.57
N VAL A 128 -3.45 -9.99 14.17
CA VAL A 128 -4.32 -9.11 14.93
C VAL A 128 -4.75 -7.98 14.02
N GLN A 129 -6.00 -7.68 14.03
CA GLN A 129 -6.57 -6.62 13.22
C GLN A 129 -6.81 -5.37 14.01
#